data_bb77512135fd985849599e561f80518b
#
_entry.id   bb77512135fd985849599e561f80518b
#
_cell.length_a   1.000
_cell.length_b   1.000
_cell.length_c   1.000
_cell.angle_alpha   90.00
_cell.angle_beta   90.00
_cell.angle_gamma   90.00
#
_symmetry.space_group_name_H-M   'P 1'
#
loop_
_entity.id
_entity.type
_entity.pdbx_description
1 polymer ?
#
loop_
_entity_poly.entity_id
_entity_poly.type
_entity_poly.pdbx_seq_one_letter_code
_entity_poly.pdbx_strand_id
1 'polypeptide(L)'
;MIYNEVKNLFKGTDDKQSDFGWNEFSLEELGLPSADRILEGVKEIESKIGLFPWTTKHRIIEKYKGFGLTYNPNFIDEKQSRYSQVWGSKLIDQYYGLEKGAGDHTQLKNSYHDTFGFCKVDETIQEHLGFFLDRFNFPISRSRVAYIFGYGQEPNTDGGWHVDEPTCQLLRVNIPLQTSDEYVIEWSDKTYKLEVGKAYLWNTKMPHRPTMIRKVETKEPRINVVLGLTPWLDLNHNTCEYTPNKLFGKPVNDIVREKLFVK
;
A
#
# COMPACT_ATOMS: atom_id res chain seq x y z
N MET A 1 -16.39 8.93 11.55
CA MET A 1 -17.22 8.27 10.50
C MET A 1 -16.71 6.85 10.33
N ILE A 2 -17.58 5.86 10.45
CA ILE A 2 -17.23 4.44 10.38
C ILE A 2 -17.03 4.08 8.89
N TYR A 3 -16.16 3.11 8.60
CA TYR A 3 -15.79 2.65 7.24
C TYR A 3 -16.94 2.58 6.23
N ASN A 4 -18.06 1.98 6.60
CA ASN A 4 -19.22 1.87 5.71
C ASN A 4 -19.81 3.23 5.31
N GLU A 5 -19.68 4.23 6.16
CA GLU A 5 -20.14 5.59 5.88
C GLU A 5 -19.20 6.26 4.88
N VAL A 6 -17.87 6.15 5.08
CA VAL A 6 -16.88 6.67 4.13
C VAL A 6 -17.02 5.99 2.77
N LYS A 7 -17.15 4.65 2.74
CA LYS A 7 -17.37 3.90 1.49
C LYS A 7 -18.65 4.32 0.77
N ASN A 8 -19.72 4.63 1.52
CA ASN A 8 -20.96 5.10 0.92
C ASN A 8 -20.82 6.47 0.25
N LEU A 9 -19.92 7.32 0.74
CA LEU A 9 -19.64 8.63 0.11
C LEU A 9 -19.10 8.47 -1.32
N PHE A 10 -18.35 7.38 -1.58
CA PHE A 10 -17.76 7.13 -2.90
C PHE A 10 -18.67 6.38 -3.88
N LYS A 11 -19.90 6.04 -3.49
CA LYS A 11 -20.85 5.41 -4.42
C LYS A 11 -21.11 6.32 -5.62
N GLY A 12 -20.92 5.79 -6.83
CA GLY A 12 -21.11 6.53 -8.08
C GLY A 12 -19.96 7.47 -8.48
N THR A 13 -18.84 7.47 -7.74
CA THR A 13 -17.66 8.24 -8.14
C THR A 13 -16.70 7.44 -9.01
N ASP A 14 -16.86 6.14 -9.07
CA ASP A 14 -15.96 5.21 -9.79
C ASP A 14 -15.82 5.52 -11.27
N ASP A 15 -16.90 5.94 -11.94
CA ASP A 15 -16.92 6.19 -13.39
C ASP A 15 -16.07 7.40 -13.78
N LYS A 16 -15.84 8.34 -12.86
CA LYS A 16 -15.00 9.52 -13.07
C LYS A 16 -13.49 9.21 -13.09
N GLN A 17 -13.11 7.98 -12.80
CA GLN A 17 -11.73 7.54 -12.67
C GLN A 17 -11.26 6.64 -13.83
N SER A 18 -12.13 6.36 -14.81
CA SER A 18 -11.82 5.48 -15.93
C SER A 18 -10.62 5.93 -16.76
N ASP A 19 -10.34 7.24 -16.79
CA ASP A 19 -9.28 7.84 -17.59
C ASP A 19 -7.92 7.88 -16.88
N PHE A 20 -7.87 7.47 -15.60
CA PHE A 20 -6.61 7.43 -14.87
C PHE A 20 -5.78 6.23 -15.35
N GLY A 21 -4.69 6.55 -16.04
CA GLY A 21 -3.79 5.57 -16.61
C GLY A 21 -2.55 5.32 -15.75
N TRP A 22 -1.47 4.94 -16.42
CA TRP A 22 -0.14 4.81 -15.85
C TRP A 22 0.57 6.15 -15.80
N ASN A 23 1.11 6.52 -14.63
CA ASN A 23 1.87 7.73 -14.41
C ASN A 23 3.19 7.40 -13.71
N GLU A 24 4.25 8.08 -14.09
CA GLU A 24 5.55 7.99 -13.43
C GLU A 24 6.16 9.37 -13.24
N PHE A 25 6.89 9.55 -12.16
CA PHE A 25 7.55 10.79 -11.78
C PHE A 25 8.91 10.45 -11.17
N SER A 26 9.93 11.29 -11.36
CA SER A 26 11.14 11.17 -10.55
C SER A 26 10.86 11.62 -9.11
N LEU A 27 11.57 11.05 -8.14
CA LEU A 27 11.45 11.49 -6.75
C LEU A 27 11.88 12.96 -6.59
N GLU A 28 12.85 13.41 -7.40
CA GLU A 28 13.32 14.79 -7.41
C GLU A 28 12.22 15.77 -7.87
N GLU A 29 11.52 15.47 -8.98
CA GLU A 29 10.37 16.28 -9.45
C GLU A 29 9.28 16.42 -8.40
N LEU A 30 9.13 15.40 -7.57
CA LEU A 30 8.14 15.37 -6.49
C LEU A 30 8.64 16.03 -5.20
N GLY A 31 9.86 16.55 -5.16
CA GLY A 31 10.49 17.09 -3.94
C GLY A 31 10.67 16.04 -2.84
N LEU A 32 10.68 14.75 -3.19
CA LEU A 32 10.87 13.64 -2.27
C LEU A 32 12.36 13.35 -2.04
N PRO A 33 12.74 12.79 -0.89
CA PRO A 33 14.09 12.31 -0.65
C PRO A 33 14.54 11.26 -1.67
N SER A 34 15.85 11.09 -1.84
CA SER A 34 16.38 10.04 -2.70
C SER A 34 15.95 8.63 -2.24
N ALA A 35 15.89 7.69 -3.18
CA ALA A 35 15.57 6.30 -2.86
C ALA A 35 16.53 5.70 -1.84
N ASP A 36 17.83 6.02 -1.92
CA ASP A 36 18.84 5.55 -0.95
C ASP A 36 18.55 6.05 0.46
N ARG A 37 18.20 7.34 0.60
CA ARG A 37 17.86 7.90 1.92
C ARG A 37 16.59 7.27 2.51
N ILE A 38 15.59 6.96 1.68
CA ILE A 38 14.39 6.27 2.13
C ILE A 38 14.74 4.82 2.51
N LEU A 39 15.59 4.14 1.71
CA LEU A 39 16.03 2.78 1.99
C LEU A 39 16.80 2.67 3.31
N GLU A 40 17.67 3.63 3.63
CA GLU A 40 18.32 3.71 4.94
C GLU A 40 17.31 3.69 6.08
N GLY A 41 16.29 4.57 6.05
CA GLY A 41 15.23 4.58 7.06
C GLY A 41 14.44 3.28 7.13
N VAL A 42 14.17 2.66 5.97
CA VAL A 42 13.53 1.34 5.89
C VAL A 42 14.38 0.27 6.56
N LYS A 43 15.70 0.26 6.35
CA LYS A 43 16.62 -0.71 6.96
C LYS A 43 16.76 -0.51 8.48
N GLU A 44 16.74 0.72 8.96
CA GLU A 44 16.71 1.01 10.40
C GLU A 44 15.45 0.45 11.06
N ILE A 45 14.29 0.65 10.44
CA ILE A 45 13.03 0.08 10.92
C ILE A 45 13.09 -1.46 10.89
N GLU A 46 13.52 -2.05 9.76
CA GLU A 46 13.69 -3.50 9.63
C GLU A 46 14.54 -4.08 10.78
N SER A 47 15.64 -3.41 11.14
CA SER A 47 16.51 -3.85 12.22
C SER A 47 15.84 -3.85 13.60
N LYS A 48 14.91 -2.92 13.83
CA LYS A 48 14.20 -2.75 15.10
C LYS A 48 13.01 -3.68 15.26
N ILE A 49 12.21 -3.86 14.20
CA ILE A 49 10.94 -4.58 14.29
C ILE A 49 10.92 -5.92 13.55
N GLY A 50 11.86 -6.13 12.61
CA GLY A 50 11.92 -7.30 11.74
C GLY A 50 10.96 -7.22 10.55
N LEU A 51 10.93 -8.29 9.77
CA LEU A 51 10.01 -8.47 8.64
C LEU A 51 8.92 -9.46 8.99
N PHE A 52 7.70 -9.14 8.65
CA PHE A 52 6.52 -9.99 8.84
C PHE A 52 6.18 -10.69 7.53
N PRO A 53 5.95 -12.01 7.55
CA PRO A 53 5.58 -12.74 6.35
C PRO A 53 4.20 -12.32 5.86
N TRP A 54 4.03 -12.28 4.55
CA TRP A 54 2.72 -12.07 3.95
C TRP A 54 1.88 -13.33 4.12
N THR A 55 0.75 -13.20 4.79
CA THR A 55 -0.16 -14.32 4.93
C THR A 55 -1.43 -14.06 4.15
N THR A 56 -1.90 -15.07 3.45
CA THR A 56 -3.24 -15.10 2.91
C THR A 56 -4.12 -15.96 3.81
N LYS A 57 -5.42 -15.94 3.59
CA LYS A 57 -6.39 -16.82 4.27
C LYS A 57 -5.97 -18.30 4.29
N HIS A 58 -5.22 -18.74 3.29
CA HIS A 58 -4.93 -20.15 3.07
C HIS A 58 -3.48 -20.54 3.32
N ARG A 59 -2.55 -19.59 3.27
CA ARG A 59 -1.10 -19.88 3.35
C ARG A 59 -0.28 -18.67 3.76
N ILE A 60 0.87 -18.94 4.37
CA ILE A 60 1.96 -18.00 4.51
C ILE A 60 2.72 -17.98 3.19
N ILE A 61 2.98 -16.80 2.65
CA ILE A 61 3.80 -16.62 1.45
C ILE A 61 5.17 -16.13 1.91
N GLU A 62 6.08 -17.04 2.15
CA GLU A 62 7.38 -16.73 2.76
C GLU A 62 8.26 -15.80 1.92
N LYS A 63 8.10 -15.84 0.61
CA LYS A 63 8.85 -14.97 -0.31
C LYS A 63 8.36 -13.51 -0.28
N TYR A 64 7.18 -13.26 0.25
CA TYR A 64 6.65 -11.91 0.48
C TYR A 64 6.71 -11.60 1.96
N LYS A 65 7.48 -10.58 2.30
CA LYS A 65 7.60 -10.07 3.66
C LYS A 65 7.46 -8.55 3.64
N GLY A 66 7.36 -7.96 4.80
CA GLY A 66 7.33 -6.51 4.91
C GLY A 66 6.83 -6.04 6.25
N PHE A 67 6.54 -4.76 6.33
CA PHE A 67 5.91 -4.15 7.49
C PHE A 67 5.01 -2.99 7.09
N GLY A 68 4.00 -2.74 7.90
CA GLY A 68 3.10 -1.61 7.75
C GLY A 68 3.76 -0.30 8.14
N LEU A 69 3.57 0.73 7.34
CA LEU A 69 3.91 2.12 7.69
C LEU A 69 2.76 2.78 8.44
N THR A 70 1.55 2.27 8.26
CA THR A 70 0.37 2.70 9.00
C THR A 70 -0.28 1.50 9.66
N TYR A 71 -0.98 1.72 10.76
CA TYR A 71 -1.73 0.69 11.47
C TYR A 71 -3.14 1.13 11.81
N ASN A 72 -4.00 0.14 12.08
CA ASN A 72 -5.36 0.40 12.57
C ASN A 72 -5.36 0.36 14.10
N PRO A 73 -5.64 1.47 14.80
CA PRO A 73 -5.60 1.52 16.26
C PRO A 73 -6.65 0.64 16.94
N ASN A 74 -7.65 0.17 16.24
CA ASN A 74 -8.65 -0.75 16.77
C ASN A 74 -8.13 -2.21 16.86
N PHE A 75 -6.94 -2.50 16.34
CA PHE A 75 -6.32 -3.82 16.34
C PHE A 75 -4.99 -3.83 17.09
N ILE A 76 -4.92 -3.13 18.22
CA ILE A 76 -3.69 -2.98 19.02
C ILE A 76 -3.70 -3.98 20.14
N ASP A 77 -3.44 -5.20 19.91
CA ASP A 77 -3.16 -6.14 20.99
C ASP A 77 -1.71 -6.60 21.03
N GLU A 78 -0.99 -6.57 19.90
CA GLU A 78 0.38 -7.05 19.86
C GLU A 78 1.25 -6.33 18.78
N LYS A 79 2.57 -6.50 18.93
CA LYS A 79 3.57 -6.01 17.96
C LYS A 79 3.26 -6.43 16.52
N GLN A 80 2.70 -7.64 16.34
CA GLN A 80 2.30 -8.12 15.03
C GLN A 80 1.15 -7.33 14.42
N SER A 81 0.18 -6.86 15.19
CA SER A 81 -0.96 -6.13 14.65
C SER A 81 -0.61 -4.72 14.15
N ARG A 82 0.43 -4.11 14.71
CA ARG A 82 0.89 -2.78 14.27
C ARG A 82 1.63 -2.79 12.95
N TYR A 83 2.49 -3.77 12.76
CA TYR A 83 3.41 -3.79 11.61
C TYR A 83 3.05 -4.82 10.57
N SER A 84 2.29 -5.85 10.94
CA SER A 84 1.80 -6.86 10.03
C SER A 84 0.55 -6.37 9.32
N GLN A 85 0.69 -5.88 8.10
CA GLN A 85 -0.47 -5.63 7.23
C GLN A 85 -0.92 -6.91 6.54
N VAL A 86 -1.08 -7.95 7.33
CA VAL A 86 -1.32 -9.29 6.84
C VAL A 86 -2.79 -9.47 6.49
N TRP A 87 -3.04 -9.80 5.26
CA TRP A 87 -4.35 -10.13 4.75
C TRP A 87 -4.76 -11.55 5.21
N GLY A 88 -5.89 -11.65 5.87
CA GLY A 88 -6.46 -12.94 6.23
C GLY A 88 -5.66 -13.71 7.30
N SER A 89 -4.99 -13.02 8.21
CA SER A 89 -4.27 -13.66 9.30
C SER A 89 -5.21 -14.35 10.29
N LYS A 90 -4.68 -15.32 11.03
CA LYS A 90 -5.35 -15.93 12.18
C LYS A 90 -5.83 -14.90 13.20
N LEU A 91 -5.16 -13.74 13.30
CA LEU A 91 -5.54 -12.64 14.17
C LEU A 91 -6.92 -12.09 13.86
N ILE A 92 -7.33 -12.06 12.57
CA ILE A 92 -8.67 -11.62 12.19
C ILE A 92 -9.72 -12.59 12.66
N ASP A 93 -9.47 -13.88 12.44
CA ASP A 93 -10.38 -14.93 12.85
C ASP A 93 -10.52 -14.90 14.39
N GLN A 94 -9.43 -14.68 15.14
CA GLN A 94 -9.43 -14.52 16.59
C GLN A 94 -10.16 -13.25 17.04
N TYR A 95 -9.90 -12.12 16.39
CA TYR A 95 -10.51 -10.82 16.77
C TYR A 95 -12.04 -10.83 16.59
N TYR A 96 -12.52 -11.47 15.52
CA TYR A 96 -13.96 -11.56 15.24
C TYR A 96 -14.62 -12.83 15.81
N GLY A 97 -13.88 -13.67 16.54
CA GLY A 97 -14.41 -14.92 17.08
C GLY A 97 -14.88 -15.90 16.00
N LEU A 98 -14.30 -15.80 14.80
CA LEU A 98 -14.69 -16.64 13.67
C LEU A 98 -13.95 -17.96 13.72
N GLU A 99 -14.67 -19.06 13.62
CA GLU A 99 -14.07 -20.37 13.40
C GLU A 99 -13.36 -20.42 12.05
N LYS A 100 -12.23 -21.13 12.01
CA LYS A 100 -11.39 -21.28 10.81
C LYS A 100 -12.22 -21.80 9.65
N GLY A 101 -12.54 -20.93 8.70
CA GLY A 101 -13.30 -21.25 7.50
C GLY A 101 -14.81 -20.97 7.54
N ALA A 102 -15.34 -20.48 8.66
CA ALA A 102 -16.79 -20.23 8.86
C ALA A 102 -17.12 -18.73 8.79
N GLY A 103 -16.65 -17.97 7.88
CA GLY A 103 -17.03 -16.56 7.81
C GLY A 103 -17.55 -16.17 6.44
N ASP A 104 -18.65 -15.46 6.41
CA ASP A 104 -18.99 -14.63 5.27
C ASP A 104 -17.91 -13.53 5.16
N HIS A 105 -16.93 -13.79 4.29
CA HIS A 105 -15.81 -12.87 4.03
C HIS A 105 -16.24 -11.50 3.55
N THR A 106 -17.50 -11.32 3.17
CA THR A 106 -18.05 -9.99 2.85
C THR A 106 -18.17 -9.11 4.08
N GLN A 107 -18.44 -9.68 5.26
CA GLN A 107 -18.43 -8.93 6.52
C GLN A 107 -17.01 -8.63 7.00
N LEU A 108 -16.09 -9.57 6.86
CA LEU A 108 -14.67 -9.37 7.14
C LEU A 108 -14.03 -8.37 6.18
N LYS A 109 -14.35 -8.44 4.89
CA LYS A 109 -13.94 -7.44 3.91
C LYS A 109 -14.32 -6.01 4.31
N ASN A 110 -15.44 -5.84 5.00
CA ASN A 110 -15.92 -4.52 5.35
C ASN A 110 -15.27 -3.91 6.59
N SER A 111 -14.66 -4.68 7.48
CA SER A 111 -14.08 -4.17 8.72
C SER A 111 -12.55 -4.26 8.78
N TYR A 112 -11.97 -5.32 8.30
CA TYR A 112 -10.51 -5.52 8.32
C TYR A 112 -9.81 -4.92 7.10
N HIS A 113 -10.43 -5.00 5.95
CA HIS A 113 -9.99 -4.30 4.76
C HIS A 113 -10.40 -2.83 4.79
N ASP A 114 -10.72 -2.32 5.97
CA ASP A 114 -10.96 -0.92 6.15
C ASP A 114 -9.69 -0.14 5.86
N THR A 115 -9.54 0.17 4.60
CA THR A 115 -8.47 1.02 4.11
C THR A 115 -8.33 2.27 4.96
N PHE A 116 -9.43 2.82 5.43
CA PHE A 116 -9.48 4.02 6.24
C PHE A 116 -9.20 3.76 7.72
N GLY A 117 -9.26 2.52 8.18
CA GLY A 117 -8.87 2.17 9.54
C GLY A 117 -7.36 2.25 9.78
N PHE A 118 -6.53 2.12 8.74
CA PHE A 118 -5.07 2.21 8.83
C PHE A 118 -4.58 3.66 8.79
N CYS A 119 -4.94 4.44 9.80
CA CYS A 119 -4.80 5.88 9.85
C CYS A 119 -3.67 6.40 10.76
N LYS A 120 -3.02 5.53 11.52
CA LYS A 120 -1.95 5.89 12.45
C LYS A 120 -0.59 5.48 11.93
N VAL A 121 0.40 6.32 12.16
CA VAL A 121 1.82 6.01 11.99
C VAL A 121 2.41 5.72 13.37
N ASP A 122 3.18 4.65 13.49
CA ASP A 122 3.86 4.29 14.73
C ASP A 122 5.07 5.18 14.96
N GLU A 123 5.45 5.39 16.24
CA GLU A 123 6.59 6.25 16.61
C GLU A 123 7.90 5.79 15.98
N THR A 124 8.15 4.48 15.89
CA THR A 124 9.34 3.94 15.23
C THR A 124 9.36 4.28 13.74
N ILE A 125 8.20 4.19 13.08
CA ILE A 125 8.08 4.57 11.67
C ILE A 125 8.30 6.08 11.50
N GLN A 126 7.70 6.89 12.37
CA GLN A 126 7.83 8.35 12.33
C GLN A 126 9.27 8.80 12.58
N GLU A 127 9.99 8.16 13.53
CA GLU A 127 11.40 8.45 13.83
C GLU A 127 12.31 8.28 12.60
N HIS A 128 12.10 7.19 11.83
CA HIS A 128 13.02 6.82 10.74
C HIS A 128 12.54 7.22 9.33
N LEU A 129 11.24 7.42 9.14
CA LEU A 129 10.65 7.78 7.84
C LEU A 129 9.78 9.03 7.87
N GLY A 130 9.65 9.73 9.01
CA GLY A 130 8.86 10.96 9.10
C GLY A 130 9.33 12.01 8.09
N PHE A 131 10.64 12.17 7.88
CA PHE A 131 11.22 13.07 6.88
C PHE A 131 10.72 12.83 5.45
N PHE A 132 10.25 11.62 5.16
CA PHE A 132 9.66 11.21 3.89
C PHE A 132 8.13 11.27 3.92
N LEU A 133 7.50 10.69 4.96
CA LEU A 133 6.04 10.60 5.06
C LEU A 133 5.39 11.99 5.19
N ASP A 134 6.06 12.92 5.87
CA ASP A 134 5.56 14.29 6.07
C ASP A 134 5.62 15.16 4.80
N ARG A 135 6.20 14.63 3.69
CA ARG A 135 6.19 15.31 2.40
C ARG A 135 4.86 15.18 1.65
N PHE A 136 4.00 14.29 2.08
CA PHE A 136 2.70 14.11 1.45
C PHE A 136 1.67 15.05 2.07
N ASN A 137 0.95 15.76 1.20
CA ASN A 137 -0.07 16.74 1.64
C ASN A 137 -1.40 16.11 2.05
N PHE A 138 -1.54 14.80 1.87
CA PHE A 138 -2.78 14.08 2.06
C PHE A 138 -2.64 12.98 3.12
N PRO A 139 -3.72 12.60 3.77
CA PRO A 139 -3.70 11.51 4.73
C PRO A 139 -3.15 10.23 4.09
N ILE A 140 -2.22 9.60 4.80
CA ILE A 140 -1.62 8.33 4.43
C ILE A 140 -2.42 7.23 5.11
N SER A 141 -2.84 6.25 4.34
CA SER A 141 -3.60 5.10 4.82
C SER A 141 -3.10 3.81 4.19
N ARG A 142 -3.19 2.71 4.92
CA ARG A 142 -2.87 1.36 4.43
C ARG A 142 -1.57 1.29 3.62
N SER A 143 -0.53 1.88 4.19
CA SER A 143 0.78 2.00 3.58
C SER A 143 1.76 0.99 4.18
N ARG A 144 2.69 0.51 3.36
CA ARG A 144 3.61 -0.56 3.76
C ARG A 144 4.93 -0.51 2.98
N VAL A 145 5.93 -1.17 3.53
CA VAL A 145 7.12 -1.59 2.79
C VAL A 145 6.97 -3.08 2.46
N ALA A 146 7.11 -3.40 1.19
CA ALA A 146 7.00 -4.76 0.68
C ALA A 146 8.35 -5.27 0.18
N TYR A 147 8.73 -6.47 0.62
CA TYR A 147 9.91 -7.22 0.21
C TYR A 147 9.49 -8.43 -0.60
N ILE A 148 10.13 -8.65 -1.72
CA ILE A 148 9.95 -9.86 -2.54
C ILE A 148 11.30 -10.56 -2.65
N PHE A 149 11.41 -11.75 -2.05
CA PHE A 149 12.58 -12.61 -2.09
C PHE A 149 12.43 -13.62 -3.24
N GLY A 150 12.81 -13.19 -4.43
CA GLY A 150 12.58 -13.95 -5.66
C GLY A 150 13.71 -14.88 -6.09
N TYR A 151 14.83 -14.95 -5.35
CA TYR A 151 16.00 -15.76 -5.74
C TYR A 151 15.62 -17.19 -6.10
N GLY A 152 16.04 -17.64 -7.26
CA GLY A 152 15.77 -18.98 -7.77
C GLY A 152 14.34 -19.23 -8.24
N GLN A 153 13.46 -18.24 -8.18
CA GLN A 153 12.09 -18.38 -8.68
C GLN A 153 12.04 -18.32 -10.20
N GLU A 154 11.21 -19.18 -10.78
CA GLU A 154 10.94 -19.17 -12.21
C GLU A 154 9.96 -18.05 -12.60
N PRO A 155 9.95 -17.65 -13.89
CA PRO A 155 9.02 -16.65 -14.40
C PRO A 155 7.55 -16.98 -14.08
N ASN A 156 6.74 -15.96 -13.93
CA ASN A 156 5.28 -16.08 -13.70
C ASN A 156 4.87 -16.89 -12.46
N THR A 157 5.77 -17.10 -11.50
CA THR A 157 5.45 -17.83 -10.25
C THR A 157 4.85 -16.93 -9.17
N ASP A 158 4.74 -15.64 -9.43
CA ASP A 158 4.27 -14.65 -8.49
C ASP A 158 2.79 -14.33 -8.56
N GLY A 159 2.42 -13.37 -7.75
CA GLY A 159 1.06 -13.00 -7.43
C GLY A 159 0.09 -13.09 -8.59
N GLY A 160 -1.07 -13.67 -8.32
CA GLY A 160 -2.13 -13.75 -9.33
C GLY A 160 -2.60 -12.36 -9.76
N TRP A 161 -3.23 -12.30 -10.91
CA TRP A 161 -3.96 -11.13 -11.36
C TRP A 161 -4.97 -10.70 -10.31
N HIS A 162 -4.96 -9.44 -9.94
CA HIS A 162 -5.87 -8.87 -8.96
C HIS A 162 -6.21 -7.43 -9.31
N VAL A 163 -7.21 -6.93 -8.63
CA VAL A 163 -7.56 -5.52 -8.59
C VAL A 163 -7.52 -5.07 -7.14
N ASP A 164 -7.09 -3.86 -6.91
CA ASP A 164 -7.10 -3.25 -5.58
C ASP A 164 -8.30 -2.31 -5.39
N GLU A 165 -8.26 -1.49 -4.35
CA GLU A 165 -9.28 -0.50 -4.10
C GLU A 165 -9.41 0.47 -5.28
N PRO A 166 -10.64 0.97 -5.52
CA PRO A 166 -10.84 2.02 -6.51
C PRO A 166 -9.94 3.23 -6.28
N THR A 167 -9.33 3.74 -7.33
CA THR A 167 -8.38 4.85 -7.26
C THR A 167 -9.00 6.11 -6.63
N CYS A 168 -10.32 6.29 -6.78
CA CYS A 168 -11.07 7.36 -6.12
C CYS A 168 -11.18 7.21 -4.58
N GLN A 169 -10.92 6.03 -4.05
CA GLN A 169 -10.93 5.76 -2.61
C GLN A 169 -9.52 5.79 -2.03
N LEU A 170 -8.58 5.17 -2.73
CA LEU A 170 -7.19 5.08 -2.31
C LEU A 170 -6.28 5.19 -3.51
N LEU A 171 -5.53 6.27 -3.58
CA LEU A 171 -4.50 6.44 -4.61
C LEU A 171 -3.22 5.74 -4.16
N ARG A 172 -2.81 4.71 -4.90
CA ARG A 172 -1.59 3.96 -4.62
C ARG A 172 -0.38 4.61 -5.27
N VAL A 173 0.62 4.94 -4.45
CA VAL A 173 1.95 5.39 -4.90
C VAL A 173 2.95 4.28 -4.62
N ASN A 174 3.62 3.82 -5.67
CA ASN A 174 4.62 2.76 -5.60
C ASN A 174 6.02 3.35 -5.82
N ILE A 175 6.91 3.18 -4.86
CA ILE A 175 8.28 3.71 -4.92
C ILE A 175 9.25 2.53 -4.73
N PRO A 176 9.88 2.04 -5.81
CA PRO A 176 10.91 1.03 -5.71
C PRO A 176 12.18 1.62 -5.10
N LEU A 177 12.65 0.99 -4.03
CA LEU A 177 13.90 1.35 -3.35
C LEU A 177 15.05 0.43 -3.75
N GLN A 178 14.71 -0.80 -4.12
CA GLN A 178 15.62 -1.82 -4.60
C GLN A 178 14.87 -2.75 -5.56
N THR A 179 15.44 -3.01 -6.73
CA THR A 179 14.83 -3.87 -7.74
C THR A 179 15.91 -4.46 -8.65
N SER A 180 15.52 -5.39 -9.49
CA SER A 180 16.35 -5.92 -10.58
C SER A 180 15.53 -6.08 -11.85
N ASP A 181 16.21 -6.36 -12.95
CA ASP A 181 15.65 -6.41 -14.30
C ASP A 181 14.59 -7.49 -14.49
N GLU A 182 14.55 -8.46 -13.60
CA GLU A 182 13.61 -9.57 -13.64
C GLU A 182 12.20 -9.16 -13.20
N TYR A 183 12.10 -8.18 -12.27
CA TYR A 183 10.82 -7.77 -11.70
C TYR A 183 10.10 -6.73 -12.57
N VAL A 184 8.84 -6.99 -12.81
CA VAL A 184 7.94 -6.10 -13.56
C VAL A 184 6.57 -6.02 -12.90
N ILE A 185 5.80 -5.04 -13.34
CA ILE A 185 4.35 -4.99 -13.13
C ILE A 185 3.67 -5.22 -14.48
N GLU A 186 2.85 -6.24 -14.55
CA GLU A 186 1.88 -6.36 -15.63
C GLU A 186 0.61 -5.59 -15.22
N TRP A 187 0.19 -4.67 -16.05
CA TRP A 187 -0.97 -3.83 -15.84
C TRP A 187 -1.81 -3.81 -17.12
N SER A 188 -3.04 -4.32 -17.04
CA SER A 188 -3.87 -4.58 -18.21
C SER A 188 -3.15 -5.48 -19.23
N ASP A 189 -2.83 -4.98 -20.41
CA ASP A 189 -2.14 -5.67 -21.50
C ASP A 189 -0.66 -5.27 -21.66
N LYS A 190 -0.13 -4.49 -20.72
CA LYS A 190 1.22 -3.93 -20.77
C LYS A 190 2.09 -4.40 -19.63
N THR A 191 3.38 -4.41 -19.87
CA THR A 191 4.41 -4.74 -18.89
C THR A 191 5.28 -3.52 -18.60
N TYR A 192 5.44 -3.18 -17.33
CA TYR A 192 6.22 -2.03 -16.88
C TYR A 192 7.32 -2.47 -15.93
N LYS A 193 8.51 -1.95 -16.16
CA LYS A 193 9.63 -2.07 -15.25
C LYS A 193 9.61 -0.89 -14.29
N LEU A 194 9.72 -1.15 -13.00
CA LEU A 194 9.83 -0.10 -12.01
C LEU A 194 11.31 0.20 -11.72
N GLU A 195 11.70 1.43 -11.89
CA GLU A 195 13.07 1.92 -11.69
C GLU A 195 13.23 2.58 -10.33
N VAL A 196 14.37 2.38 -9.68
CA VAL A 196 14.73 3.09 -8.45
C VAL A 196 14.86 4.59 -8.75
N GLY A 197 14.42 5.42 -7.80
CA GLY A 197 14.42 6.88 -7.98
C GLY A 197 13.16 7.44 -8.63
N LYS A 198 12.17 6.59 -8.93
CA LYS A 198 10.87 7.00 -9.46
C LYS A 198 9.72 6.62 -8.55
N ALA A 199 8.61 7.32 -8.68
CA ALA A 199 7.32 7.00 -8.09
C ALA A 199 6.31 6.69 -9.19
N TYR A 200 5.51 5.67 -8.99
CA TYR A 200 4.56 5.15 -9.96
C TYR A 200 3.15 5.14 -9.39
N LEU A 201 2.21 5.60 -10.19
CA LEU A 201 0.79 5.61 -9.89
C LEU A 201 0.02 5.05 -11.08
N TRP A 202 -0.92 4.18 -10.83
CA TRP A 202 -1.80 3.64 -11.86
C TRP A 202 -3.20 3.37 -11.35
N ASN A 203 -4.13 3.18 -12.27
CA ASN A 203 -5.48 2.77 -11.92
C ASN A 203 -5.47 1.33 -11.40
N THR A 204 -5.55 1.19 -10.08
CA THR A 204 -5.52 -0.11 -9.39
C THR A 204 -6.79 -0.94 -9.57
N LYS A 205 -7.85 -0.36 -10.13
CA LYS A 205 -9.07 -1.07 -10.53
C LYS A 205 -8.88 -1.87 -11.83
N MET A 206 -7.85 -1.54 -12.62
CA MET A 206 -7.45 -2.36 -13.76
C MET A 206 -6.69 -3.60 -13.27
N PRO A 207 -6.92 -4.78 -13.88
CA PRO A 207 -6.16 -5.97 -13.55
C PRO A 207 -4.66 -5.74 -13.63
N HIS A 208 -3.95 -6.13 -12.57
CA HIS A 208 -2.50 -6.00 -12.50
C HIS A 208 -1.89 -7.08 -11.62
N ARG A 209 -0.61 -7.32 -11.78
CA ARG A 209 0.18 -8.17 -10.90
C ARG A 209 1.66 -7.79 -10.89
N PRO A 210 2.35 -7.86 -9.74
CA PRO A 210 3.79 -7.94 -9.72
C PRO A 210 4.20 -9.35 -10.18
N THR A 211 5.18 -9.44 -11.08
CA THR A 211 5.67 -10.72 -11.58
C THR A 211 7.15 -10.65 -11.97
N MET A 212 7.72 -11.79 -12.33
CA MET A 212 9.06 -11.90 -12.84
C MET A 212 8.99 -12.42 -14.29
N ILE A 213 9.73 -11.76 -15.19
CA ILE A 213 9.79 -12.13 -16.61
C ILE A 213 10.85 -13.20 -16.93
N ARG A 214 11.78 -13.42 -16.02
CA ARG A 214 12.80 -14.46 -16.09
C ARG A 214 13.19 -14.89 -14.68
N LYS A 215 13.97 -15.96 -14.57
CA LYS A 215 14.49 -16.47 -13.30
C LYS A 215 15.30 -15.39 -12.59
N VAL A 216 15.03 -15.22 -11.30
CA VAL A 216 15.74 -14.24 -10.47
C VAL A 216 17.05 -14.83 -9.98
N GLU A 217 18.16 -14.24 -10.37
CA GLU A 217 19.50 -14.70 -10.01
C GLU A 217 20.15 -13.92 -8.86
N THR A 218 19.60 -12.72 -8.56
CA THR A 218 20.05 -11.94 -7.40
C THR A 218 19.44 -12.47 -6.10
N LYS A 219 20.25 -12.51 -5.04
CA LYS A 219 19.79 -12.82 -3.68
C LYS A 219 19.15 -11.61 -3.00
N GLU A 220 19.40 -10.43 -3.51
CA GLU A 220 18.83 -9.20 -2.99
C GLU A 220 17.32 -9.16 -3.24
N PRO A 221 16.52 -8.83 -2.22
CA PRO A 221 15.08 -8.72 -2.41
C PRO A 221 14.73 -7.49 -3.23
N ARG A 222 13.62 -7.54 -3.95
CA ARG A 222 12.96 -6.32 -4.37
C ARG A 222 12.32 -5.66 -3.16
N ILE A 223 12.57 -4.35 -2.97
CA ILE A 223 12.01 -3.54 -1.87
C ILE A 223 11.21 -2.39 -2.47
N ASN A 224 9.94 -2.30 -2.11
CA ASN A 224 9.04 -1.29 -2.63
C ASN A 224 8.24 -0.65 -1.49
N VAL A 225 8.19 0.67 -1.44
CA VAL A 225 7.24 1.40 -0.61
C VAL A 225 5.93 1.49 -1.38
N VAL A 226 4.84 1.10 -0.74
CA VAL A 226 3.49 1.23 -1.27
C VAL A 226 2.72 2.15 -0.33
N LEU A 227 2.49 3.38 -0.76
CA LEU A 227 1.69 4.34 -0.02
C LEU A 227 0.25 4.34 -0.53
N GLY A 228 -0.68 4.42 0.39
CA GLY A 228 -2.07 4.72 0.10
C GLY A 228 -2.38 6.16 0.51
N LEU A 229 -2.78 6.99 -0.43
CA LEU A 229 -3.16 8.38 -0.19
C LEU A 229 -4.67 8.54 -0.35
N THR A 230 -5.27 9.37 0.50
CA THR A 230 -6.70 9.69 0.46
C THR A 230 -6.92 11.19 0.19
N PRO A 231 -6.64 11.69 -1.05
CA PRO A 231 -6.64 13.13 -1.35
C PRO A 231 -7.98 13.82 -1.15
N TRP A 232 -9.07 13.08 -1.18
CA TRP A 232 -10.46 13.59 -1.09
C TRP A 232 -10.96 13.79 0.33
N LEU A 233 -10.15 13.34 1.32
CA LEU A 233 -10.54 13.31 2.71
C LEU A 233 -9.52 14.05 3.57
N ASP A 234 -10.00 14.73 4.59
CA ASP A 234 -9.21 15.18 5.71
C ASP A 234 -9.27 14.14 6.82
N LEU A 235 -8.18 13.95 7.55
CA LEU A 235 -8.07 13.01 8.66
C LEU A 235 -7.87 13.76 9.96
N ASN A 236 -8.75 13.52 10.91
CA ASN A 236 -8.49 13.86 12.31
C ASN A 236 -7.63 12.76 12.96
N HIS A 237 -6.34 13.03 13.13
CA HIS A 237 -5.40 12.05 13.68
C HIS A 237 -5.71 11.63 15.14
N ASN A 238 -6.45 12.41 15.90
CA ASN A 238 -6.80 12.07 17.28
C ASN A 238 -7.93 11.03 17.32
N THR A 239 -8.98 11.25 16.52
CA THR A 239 -10.17 10.37 16.49
C THR A 239 -10.11 9.31 15.39
N CYS A 240 -9.18 9.40 14.44
CA CYS A 240 -9.12 8.60 13.22
C CYS A 240 -10.38 8.72 12.35
N GLU A 241 -11.02 9.87 12.40
CA GLU A 241 -12.20 10.15 11.57
C GLU A 241 -11.83 10.89 10.31
N TYR A 242 -12.42 10.44 9.21
CA TYR A 242 -12.27 11.07 7.90
C TYR A 242 -13.49 11.92 7.57
N THR A 243 -13.26 13.09 6.98
CA THR A 243 -14.31 13.96 6.46
C THR A 243 -14.00 14.37 5.01
N PRO A 244 -15.02 14.47 4.14
CA PRO A 244 -14.82 14.98 2.78
C PRO A 244 -14.23 16.38 2.80
N ASN A 245 -13.22 16.62 1.97
CA ASN A 245 -12.62 17.93 1.78
C ASN A 245 -13.02 18.57 0.44
N LYS A 246 -12.45 19.74 0.12
CA LYS A 246 -12.74 20.49 -1.13
C LYS A 246 -12.39 19.75 -2.43
N LEU A 247 -11.60 18.68 -2.34
CA LEU A 247 -11.23 17.84 -3.48
C LEU A 247 -12.18 16.66 -3.67
N PHE A 248 -13.13 16.47 -2.76
CA PHE A 248 -14.06 15.35 -2.82
C PHE A 248 -14.82 15.34 -4.15
N GLY A 249 -14.79 14.20 -4.84
CA GLY A 249 -15.45 14.03 -6.15
C GLY A 249 -14.66 14.59 -7.35
N LYS A 250 -13.49 15.21 -7.15
CA LYS A 250 -12.62 15.62 -8.28
C LYS A 250 -11.92 14.42 -8.88
N PRO A 251 -11.67 14.41 -10.20
CA PRO A 251 -10.89 13.39 -10.87
C PRO A 251 -9.47 13.29 -10.34
N VAL A 252 -8.92 12.06 -10.32
CA VAL A 252 -7.53 11.81 -9.88
C VAL A 252 -6.53 12.60 -10.73
N ASN A 253 -6.74 12.66 -12.03
CA ASN A 253 -5.85 13.40 -12.94
C ASN A 253 -5.65 14.87 -12.54
N ASP A 254 -6.71 15.53 -12.06
CA ASP A 254 -6.65 16.92 -11.60
C ASP A 254 -5.86 17.06 -10.29
N ILE A 255 -5.90 16.02 -9.46
CA ILE A 255 -5.23 16.02 -8.17
C ILE A 255 -3.74 15.69 -8.34
N VAL A 256 -3.41 14.69 -9.16
CA VAL A 256 -2.03 14.24 -9.39
C VAL A 256 -1.19 15.34 -9.99
N ARG A 257 -1.73 16.09 -10.92
CA ARG A 257 -1.01 17.18 -11.62
C ARG A 257 -0.72 18.39 -10.73
N GLU A 258 -1.56 18.66 -9.75
CA GLU A 258 -1.52 19.95 -9.05
C GLU A 258 -0.99 19.88 -7.62
N LYS A 259 -1.10 18.75 -6.88
CA LYS A 259 -1.05 18.83 -5.42
C LYS A 259 -0.59 17.60 -4.65
N LEU A 260 -0.21 16.48 -5.26
CA LEU A 260 0.11 15.26 -4.50
C LEU A 260 1.33 15.41 -3.58
N PHE A 261 2.25 16.23 -3.99
CA PHE A 261 3.57 16.33 -3.41
C PHE A 261 3.89 17.78 -3.10
N VAL A 262 4.65 17.98 -2.04
CA VAL A 262 5.24 19.21 -1.55
C VAL A 262 4.38 20.00 -0.54
N LYS A 263 4.87 19.92 0.65
CA LYS A 263 4.83 21.04 1.59
C LYS A 263 6.08 21.88 1.40
#